data_78aa57f696c96963f95aab4b16d5221f
#
_entry.id   78aa57f696c96963f95aab4b16d5221f
#
_cell.length_a   1.000
_cell.length_b   1.000
_cell.length_c   1.000
_cell.angle_alpha   90.00
_cell.angle_beta   90.00
_cell.angle_gamma   90.00
#
_symmetry.space_group_name_H-M   'P 1'
#
loop_
_entity.id
_entity.type
_entity.pdbx_description
1 polymer ?
#
loop_
_entity_poly.entity_id
_entity_poly.type
_entity_poly.pdbx_seq_one_letter_code
_entity_poly.pdbx_strand_id
1 'polypeptide(L)'
;MTLAGKRIFITGGSRGIGLAIALRAAADGASVAIAAKTSDPNPKLPGTIHTAAAEIEAAGGKALAIQCDLRDELQIEAAVNQAADAFGGIDILVNNASAINLTRTDATPAKRFDLMFDVNVRGTFLTSQAALPHLRKSAADGRNPHILNLISLLLFMVYHGSIWSHHWTYIGSRGIFKEIV
;
A
#
# COMPACT_ATOMS: atom_id res chain seq x y z
N MET A 1 6.82 10.76 18.13
CA MET A 1 5.84 9.67 18.02
C MET A 1 6.56 8.46 17.48
N THR A 2 6.34 7.30 18.06
CA THR A 2 6.91 6.01 17.62
C THR A 2 5.80 5.11 17.09
N LEU A 3 6.13 4.20 16.17
CA LEU A 3 5.24 3.17 15.66
C LEU A 3 5.36 1.83 16.43
N ALA A 4 6.03 1.84 17.59
CA ALA A 4 6.19 0.65 18.41
C ALA A 4 4.85 0.00 18.74
N GLY A 5 4.76 -1.32 18.50
CA GLY A 5 3.55 -2.11 18.74
C GLY A 5 2.37 -1.79 17.80
N LYS A 6 2.52 -0.96 16.78
CA LYS A 6 1.52 -0.74 15.73
C LYS A 6 1.47 -1.94 14.77
N ARG A 7 0.27 -2.25 14.30
CA ARG A 7 -0.02 -3.32 13.35
C ARG A 7 -0.36 -2.68 12.01
N ILE A 8 0.49 -2.88 11.04
CA ILE A 8 0.45 -2.14 9.76
C ILE A 8 0.21 -3.12 8.61
N PHE A 9 -0.73 -2.81 7.74
CA PHE A 9 -0.95 -3.49 6.48
C PHE A 9 -0.53 -2.58 5.32
N ILE A 10 0.39 -3.05 4.47
CA ILE A 10 0.95 -2.27 3.35
C ILE A 10 0.71 -3.00 2.03
N THR A 11 0.03 -2.35 1.09
CA THR A 11 -0.06 -2.87 -0.28
C THR A 11 1.16 -2.44 -1.10
N GLY A 12 1.70 -3.34 -1.93
CA GLY A 12 2.88 -3.05 -2.74
C GLY A 12 4.17 -2.88 -1.91
N GLY A 13 4.27 -3.57 -0.76
CA GLY A 13 5.37 -3.44 0.19
C GLY A 13 6.65 -4.23 -0.17
N SER A 14 6.70 -4.93 -1.31
CA SER A 14 7.84 -5.78 -1.67
C SER A 14 9.08 -5.00 -2.16
N ARG A 15 8.97 -3.71 -2.43
CA ARG A 15 10.06 -2.85 -2.95
C ARG A 15 9.72 -1.37 -2.87
N GLY A 16 10.69 -0.50 -3.21
CA GLY A 16 10.48 0.94 -3.39
C GLY A 16 9.92 1.62 -2.15
N ILE A 17 8.95 2.53 -2.35
CA ILE A 17 8.39 3.36 -1.27
C ILE A 17 7.69 2.50 -0.20
N GLY A 18 6.92 1.49 -0.62
CA GLY A 18 6.24 0.60 0.33
C GLY A 18 7.21 -0.16 1.24
N LEU A 19 8.31 -0.68 0.69
CA LEU A 19 9.36 -1.32 1.49
C LEU A 19 10.06 -0.31 2.42
N ALA A 20 10.38 0.89 1.94
CA ALA A 20 11.00 1.92 2.77
C ALA A 20 10.14 2.32 3.97
N ILE A 21 8.80 2.44 3.77
CA ILE A 21 7.84 2.68 4.85
C ILE A 21 7.82 1.49 5.82
N ALA A 22 7.81 0.26 5.30
CA ALA A 22 7.81 -0.96 6.10
C ALA A 22 9.06 -1.05 6.99
N LEU A 23 10.25 -0.82 6.43
CA LEU A 23 11.52 -0.83 7.16
C LEU A 23 11.58 0.26 8.23
N ARG A 24 11.10 1.48 7.90
CA ARG A 24 11.06 2.56 8.89
C ARG A 24 10.12 2.24 10.04
N ALA A 25 8.97 1.64 9.77
CA ALA A 25 8.03 1.21 10.79
C ALA A 25 8.60 0.05 11.64
N ALA A 26 9.27 -0.90 10.99
CA ALA A 26 9.94 -2.03 11.65
C ALA A 26 11.04 -1.57 12.63
N ALA A 27 11.82 -0.57 12.26
CA ALA A 27 12.84 0.02 13.13
C ALA A 27 12.25 0.65 14.41
N ASP A 28 10.98 1.04 14.39
CA ASP A 28 10.24 1.47 15.59
C ASP A 28 9.63 0.29 16.38
N GLY A 29 9.72 -0.96 15.88
CA GLY A 29 9.13 -2.15 16.52
C GLY A 29 7.68 -2.43 16.11
N ALA A 30 7.24 -2.00 14.93
CA ALA A 30 5.93 -2.32 14.39
C ALA A 30 5.85 -3.76 13.88
N SER A 31 4.61 -4.31 13.81
CA SER A 31 4.29 -5.52 13.05
C SER A 31 3.78 -5.10 11.67
N VAL A 32 4.39 -5.60 10.60
CA VAL A 32 4.11 -5.16 9.22
C VAL A 32 3.74 -6.33 8.34
N ALA A 33 2.50 -6.35 7.86
CA ALA A 33 2.05 -7.24 6.80
C ALA A 33 2.23 -6.54 5.45
N ILE A 34 2.92 -7.18 4.52
CA ILE A 34 3.13 -6.69 3.17
C ILE A 34 2.35 -7.57 2.18
N ALA A 35 1.45 -6.94 1.43
CA ALA A 35 0.64 -7.58 0.41
C ALA A 35 1.10 -7.15 -0.99
N ALA A 36 1.58 -8.09 -1.82
CA ALA A 36 1.98 -7.83 -3.20
C ALA A 36 1.94 -9.09 -4.05
N LYS A 37 1.97 -8.93 -5.38
CA LYS A 37 1.90 -10.05 -6.33
C LYS A 37 3.18 -10.86 -6.45
N THR A 38 4.34 -10.23 -6.19
CA THR A 38 5.65 -10.82 -6.50
C THR A 38 6.09 -11.72 -5.35
N SER A 39 5.83 -13.02 -5.45
CA SER A 39 6.33 -14.06 -4.54
C SER A 39 7.66 -14.64 -5.02
N ASP A 40 7.82 -14.80 -6.33
CA ASP A 40 8.99 -15.43 -6.93
C ASP A 40 9.98 -14.40 -7.47
N PRO A 41 11.28 -14.69 -7.43
CA PRO A 41 12.29 -13.82 -7.98
C PRO A 41 12.08 -13.56 -9.48
N ASN A 42 12.18 -12.30 -9.89
CA ASN A 42 12.07 -11.90 -11.28
C ASN A 42 13.32 -11.07 -11.67
N PRO A 43 14.07 -11.44 -12.72
CA PRO A 43 15.27 -10.73 -13.13
C PRO A 43 15.05 -9.23 -13.44
N LYS A 44 13.82 -8.86 -13.82
CA LYS A 44 13.46 -7.48 -14.19
C LYS A 44 12.96 -6.65 -13.00
N LEU A 45 12.65 -7.31 -11.88
CA LEU A 45 12.01 -6.64 -10.72
C LEU A 45 12.69 -7.13 -9.44
N PRO A 46 13.59 -6.34 -8.84
CA PRO A 46 14.26 -6.74 -7.61
C PRO A 46 13.28 -6.84 -6.45
N GLY A 47 13.50 -7.83 -5.59
CA GLY A 47 12.72 -8.04 -4.36
C GLY A 47 11.40 -8.80 -4.57
N THR A 48 11.07 -9.59 -3.57
CA THR A 48 9.81 -10.34 -3.43
C THR A 48 9.17 -10.01 -2.09
N ILE A 49 7.95 -10.49 -1.85
CA ILE A 49 7.33 -10.37 -0.52
C ILE A 49 8.18 -11.08 0.55
N HIS A 50 8.89 -12.15 0.19
CA HIS A 50 9.71 -12.93 1.13
C HIS A 50 11.02 -12.21 1.48
N THR A 51 11.72 -11.64 0.48
CA THR A 51 12.93 -10.85 0.74
C THR A 51 12.61 -9.61 1.56
N ALA A 52 11.50 -8.93 1.25
CA ALA A 52 11.06 -7.77 2.01
C ALA A 52 10.68 -8.13 3.46
N ALA A 53 10.03 -9.27 3.69
CA ALA A 53 9.73 -9.75 5.04
C ALA A 53 11.02 -9.99 5.85
N ALA A 54 12.02 -10.64 5.26
CA ALA A 54 13.31 -10.84 5.92
C ALA A 54 14.02 -9.53 6.26
N GLU A 55 13.95 -8.52 5.38
CA GLU A 55 14.51 -7.19 5.65
C GLU A 55 13.77 -6.47 6.80
N ILE A 56 12.43 -6.60 6.86
CA ILE A 56 11.60 -6.04 7.93
C ILE A 56 11.95 -6.66 9.28
N GLU A 57 12.15 -7.98 9.33
CA GLU A 57 12.56 -8.69 10.54
C GLU A 57 13.97 -8.28 10.97
N ALA A 58 14.92 -8.18 10.04
CA ALA A 58 16.26 -7.69 10.30
C ALA A 58 16.28 -6.24 10.82
N ALA A 59 15.31 -5.42 10.45
CA ALA A 59 15.13 -4.06 10.95
C ALA A 59 14.50 -3.98 12.36
N GLY A 60 14.11 -5.11 12.95
CA GLY A 60 13.57 -5.19 14.32
C GLY A 60 12.05 -5.23 14.44
N GLY A 61 11.33 -5.32 13.32
CA GLY A 61 9.87 -5.52 13.29
C GLY A 61 9.47 -6.99 13.26
N LYS A 62 8.15 -7.22 13.23
CA LYS A 62 7.57 -8.52 12.84
C LYS A 62 7.06 -8.41 11.43
N ALA A 63 7.32 -9.38 10.58
CA ALA A 63 6.89 -9.37 9.19
C ALA A 63 5.86 -10.46 8.88
N LEU A 64 4.95 -10.17 7.94
CA LEU A 64 4.07 -11.14 7.32
C LEU A 64 4.02 -10.88 5.82
N ALA A 65 4.51 -11.84 5.03
CA ALA A 65 4.46 -11.79 3.58
C ALA A 65 3.15 -12.42 3.09
N ILE A 66 2.37 -11.68 2.30
CA ILE A 66 1.09 -12.14 1.75
C ILE A 66 1.08 -11.93 0.25
N GLN A 67 0.89 -13.00 -0.51
CA GLN A 67 0.68 -12.86 -1.94
C GLN A 67 -0.75 -12.38 -2.21
N CYS A 68 -0.88 -11.26 -2.93
CA CYS A 68 -2.19 -10.65 -3.21
C CYS A 68 -2.15 -9.86 -4.52
N ASP A 69 -3.12 -10.13 -5.40
CA ASP A 69 -3.43 -9.29 -6.56
C ASP A 69 -4.57 -8.34 -6.18
N LEU A 70 -4.31 -7.04 -6.17
CA LEU A 70 -5.31 -6.02 -5.82
C LEU A 70 -6.45 -5.85 -6.84
N ARG A 71 -6.44 -6.60 -7.91
CA ARG A 71 -7.58 -6.69 -8.85
C ARG A 71 -8.60 -7.75 -8.43
N ASP A 72 -8.21 -8.62 -7.52
CA ASP A 72 -9.02 -9.74 -7.01
C ASP A 72 -9.53 -9.40 -5.61
N GLU A 73 -10.83 -9.22 -5.51
CA GLU A 73 -11.52 -8.83 -4.27
C GLU A 73 -11.39 -9.91 -3.17
N LEU A 74 -11.49 -11.19 -3.54
CA LEU A 74 -11.37 -12.29 -2.59
C LEU A 74 -9.94 -12.40 -2.03
N GLN A 75 -8.92 -12.16 -2.86
CA GLN A 75 -7.54 -12.13 -2.39
C GLN A 75 -7.29 -10.95 -1.46
N ILE A 76 -7.88 -9.78 -1.74
CA ILE A 76 -7.78 -8.61 -0.85
C ILE A 76 -8.39 -8.91 0.52
N GLU A 77 -9.62 -9.42 0.55
CA GLU A 77 -10.31 -9.76 1.79
C GLU A 77 -9.53 -10.80 2.59
N ALA A 78 -9.10 -11.88 1.93
CA ALA A 78 -8.29 -12.92 2.56
C ALA A 78 -6.97 -12.38 3.13
N ALA A 79 -6.27 -11.51 2.39
CA ALA A 79 -5.00 -10.92 2.81
C ALA A 79 -5.17 -10.01 4.03
N VAL A 80 -6.21 -9.16 4.04
CA VAL A 80 -6.50 -8.27 5.18
C VAL A 80 -6.85 -9.08 6.42
N ASN A 81 -7.72 -10.09 6.29
CA ASN A 81 -8.10 -10.96 7.41
C ASN A 81 -6.91 -11.75 7.94
N GLN A 82 -6.07 -12.32 7.06
CA GLN A 82 -4.85 -13.03 7.44
C GLN A 82 -3.90 -12.14 8.27
N ALA A 83 -3.72 -10.88 7.87
CA ALA A 83 -2.89 -9.94 8.61
C ALA A 83 -3.51 -9.58 9.97
N ALA A 84 -4.83 -9.36 10.00
CA ALA A 84 -5.54 -9.06 11.23
C ALA A 84 -5.49 -10.21 12.23
N ASP A 85 -5.62 -11.44 11.77
CA ASP A 85 -5.53 -12.65 12.61
C ASP A 85 -4.12 -12.84 13.16
N ALA A 86 -3.10 -12.69 12.31
CA ALA A 86 -1.71 -12.87 12.69
C ALA A 86 -1.22 -11.86 13.74
N PHE A 87 -1.69 -10.61 13.67
CA PHE A 87 -1.24 -9.53 14.55
C PHE A 87 -2.28 -9.12 15.61
N GLY A 88 -3.46 -9.73 15.60
CA GLY A 88 -4.57 -9.39 16.50
C GLY A 88 -5.30 -8.10 16.10
N GLY A 89 -5.22 -7.68 14.84
CA GLY A 89 -5.91 -6.53 14.27
C GLY A 89 -5.02 -5.68 13.35
N ILE A 90 -5.57 -4.56 12.87
CA ILE A 90 -4.86 -3.59 12.03
C ILE A 90 -5.06 -2.20 12.62
N ASP A 91 -3.97 -1.44 12.78
CA ASP A 91 -3.99 -0.05 13.24
C ASP A 91 -3.76 0.95 12.10
N ILE A 92 -2.95 0.56 11.12
CA ILE A 92 -2.59 1.44 9.99
C ILE A 92 -2.72 0.66 8.69
N LEU A 93 -3.48 1.20 7.76
CA LEU A 93 -3.51 0.75 6.38
C LEU A 93 -2.67 1.72 5.52
N VAL A 94 -1.76 1.17 4.71
CA VAL A 94 -1.00 1.93 3.71
C VAL A 94 -1.34 1.40 2.32
N ASN A 95 -2.16 2.12 1.60
CA ASN A 95 -2.44 1.88 0.18
C ASN A 95 -1.31 2.50 -0.65
N ASN A 96 -0.30 1.69 -0.98
CA ASN A 96 0.88 2.12 -1.73
C ASN A 96 1.02 1.40 -3.07
N ALA A 97 0.39 0.25 -3.26
CA ALA A 97 0.47 -0.44 -4.54
C ALA A 97 -0.05 0.43 -5.68
N SER A 98 0.67 0.45 -6.79
CA SER A 98 0.26 1.20 -7.97
C SER A 98 0.63 0.48 -9.26
N ALA A 99 -0.19 0.70 -10.29
CA ALA A 99 0.13 0.42 -11.68
C ALA A 99 0.28 1.75 -12.41
N ILE A 100 1.32 1.85 -13.24
CA ILE A 100 1.58 3.06 -14.02
C ILE A 100 1.86 2.71 -15.48
N ASN A 101 1.42 3.57 -16.37
CA ASN A 101 1.76 3.52 -17.79
C ASN A 101 2.15 4.93 -18.25
N LEU A 102 3.35 5.08 -18.77
CA LEU A 102 3.93 6.39 -19.14
C LEU A 102 3.77 6.71 -20.62
N THR A 103 2.90 6.03 -21.35
CA THR A 103 2.58 6.38 -22.75
C THR A 103 1.67 7.60 -22.79
N ARG A 104 1.72 8.33 -23.91
CA ARG A 104 0.82 9.45 -24.17
C ARG A 104 -0.62 8.97 -24.27
N THR A 105 -1.59 9.83 -24.05
CA THR A 105 -3.02 9.50 -24.08
C THR A 105 -3.44 8.85 -25.38
N ASP A 106 -2.99 9.37 -26.51
CA ASP A 106 -3.26 8.88 -27.87
C ASP A 106 -2.65 7.49 -28.15
N ALA A 107 -1.63 7.09 -27.37
CA ALA A 107 -0.92 5.82 -27.52
C ALA A 107 -1.18 4.84 -26.35
N THR A 108 -2.04 5.19 -25.41
CA THR A 108 -2.34 4.33 -24.26
C THR A 108 -3.45 3.32 -24.61
N PRO A 109 -3.14 2.02 -24.66
CA PRO A 109 -4.18 1.01 -24.88
C PRO A 109 -5.19 0.96 -23.74
N ALA A 110 -6.48 0.78 -24.02
CA ALA A 110 -7.55 0.70 -23.01
C ALA A 110 -7.21 -0.28 -21.88
N LYS A 111 -6.65 -1.46 -22.20
CA LYS A 111 -6.23 -2.45 -21.19
C LYS A 111 -5.19 -1.92 -20.18
N ARG A 112 -4.41 -0.91 -20.54
CA ARG A 112 -3.45 -0.28 -19.62
C ARG A 112 -4.15 0.75 -18.73
N PHE A 113 -5.11 1.47 -19.29
CA PHE A 113 -6.01 2.34 -18.55
C PHE A 113 -6.79 1.52 -17.51
N ASP A 114 -7.45 0.44 -17.92
CA ASP A 114 -8.20 -0.45 -17.05
C ASP A 114 -7.32 -0.99 -15.91
N LEU A 115 -6.11 -1.46 -16.22
CA LEU A 115 -5.16 -1.93 -15.21
C LEU A 115 -4.83 -0.85 -14.16
N MET A 116 -4.63 0.40 -14.59
CA MET A 116 -4.34 1.50 -13.67
C MET A 116 -5.54 1.79 -12.76
N PHE A 117 -6.76 1.77 -13.29
CA PHE A 117 -7.97 1.96 -12.49
C PHE A 117 -8.24 0.80 -11.55
N ASP A 118 -8.06 -0.43 -12.01
CA ASP A 118 -8.24 -1.62 -11.17
C ASP A 118 -7.31 -1.63 -9.97
N VAL A 119 -6.04 -1.28 -10.15
CA VAL A 119 -5.08 -1.29 -9.05
C VAL A 119 -5.18 -0.02 -8.20
N ASN A 120 -5.13 1.17 -8.84
CA ASN A 120 -4.94 2.42 -8.10
C ASN A 120 -6.24 2.95 -7.48
N VAL A 121 -7.39 2.65 -8.09
CA VAL A 121 -8.71 3.14 -7.64
C VAL A 121 -9.50 2.02 -6.98
N ARG A 122 -9.89 1.00 -7.75
CA ARG A 122 -10.71 -0.10 -7.25
C ARG A 122 -9.98 -0.88 -6.14
N GLY A 123 -8.70 -1.21 -6.34
CA GLY A 123 -7.89 -1.93 -5.34
C GLY A 123 -7.73 -1.14 -4.04
N THR A 124 -7.46 0.15 -4.12
CA THR A 124 -7.40 1.05 -2.95
C THR A 124 -8.73 1.11 -2.21
N PHE A 125 -9.85 1.22 -2.94
CA PHE A 125 -11.18 1.22 -2.34
C PHE A 125 -11.48 -0.11 -1.63
N LEU A 126 -11.31 -1.24 -2.30
CA LEU A 126 -11.60 -2.56 -1.74
C LEU A 126 -10.71 -2.90 -0.54
N THR A 127 -9.43 -2.56 -0.60
CA THR A 127 -8.52 -2.77 0.54
C THR A 127 -8.94 -1.91 1.74
N SER A 128 -9.33 -0.67 1.50
CA SER A 128 -9.84 0.20 2.56
C SER A 128 -11.13 -0.34 3.14
N GLN A 129 -12.07 -0.80 2.31
CA GLN A 129 -13.33 -1.39 2.73
C GLN A 129 -13.10 -2.64 3.61
N ALA A 130 -12.22 -3.55 3.18
CA ALA A 130 -11.88 -4.76 3.94
C ALA A 130 -11.19 -4.43 5.28
N ALA A 131 -10.35 -3.39 5.32
CA ALA A 131 -9.64 -3.00 6.53
C ALA A 131 -10.52 -2.23 7.55
N LEU A 132 -11.61 -1.57 7.13
CA LEU A 132 -12.44 -0.73 7.99
C LEU A 132 -12.95 -1.40 9.27
N PRO A 133 -13.44 -2.67 9.26
CA PRO A 133 -13.87 -3.33 10.50
C PRO A 133 -12.74 -3.43 11.53
N HIS A 134 -11.53 -3.77 11.09
CA HIS A 134 -10.35 -3.90 11.94
C HIS A 134 -9.86 -2.54 12.46
N LEU A 135 -9.90 -1.50 11.62
CA LEU A 135 -9.55 -0.13 12.02
C LEU A 135 -10.56 0.44 13.03
N ARG A 136 -11.87 0.20 12.84
CA ARG A 136 -12.89 0.59 13.81
C ARG A 136 -12.68 -0.08 15.17
N LYS A 137 -12.34 -1.36 15.18
CA LYS A 137 -12.00 -2.07 16.42
C LYS A 137 -10.74 -1.46 17.05
N SER A 138 -9.71 -1.17 16.26
CA SER A 138 -8.50 -0.48 16.72
C SER A 138 -8.82 0.88 17.35
N ALA A 139 -9.76 1.64 16.77
CA ALA A 139 -10.22 2.91 17.33
C ALA A 139 -10.91 2.72 18.69
N ALA A 140 -11.81 1.74 18.81
CA ALA A 140 -12.48 1.40 20.06
C ALA A 140 -11.49 0.98 21.16
N ASP A 141 -10.39 0.34 20.77
CA ASP A 141 -9.28 -0.04 21.67
C ASP A 141 -8.33 1.14 21.98
N GLY A 142 -8.64 2.37 21.55
CA GLY A 142 -7.84 3.58 21.80
C GLY A 142 -6.50 3.63 21.04
N ARG A 143 -6.32 2.84 19.99
CA ARG A 143 -5.03 2.67 19.29
C ARG A 143 -4.75 3.70 18.19
N ASN A 144 -5.67 4.66 17.95
CA ASN A 144 -5.54 5.74 16.97
C ASN A 144 -5.22 5.23 15.54
N PRO A 145 -6.18 4.60 14.84
CA PRO A 145 -5.98 4.02 13.52
C PRO A 145 -5.91 5.08 12.41
N HIS A 146 -5.21 4.73 11.31
CA HIS A 146 -5.06 5.61 10.15
C HIS A 146 -5.14 4.84 8.84
N ILE A 147 -5.60 5.52 7.78
CA ILE A 147 -5.43 5.09 6.40
C ILE A 147 -4.52 6.11 5.70
N LEU A 148 -3.42 5.63 5.13
CA LEU A 148 -2.52 6.42 4.29
C LEU A 148 -2.66 5.96 2.84
N ASN A 149 -3.03 6.87 1.95
CA ASN A 149 -3.10 6.60 0.51
C ASN A 149 -1.94 7.29 -0.20
N LEU A 150 -1.09 6.49 -0.85
CA LEU A 150 -0.03 6.96 -1.74
C LEU A 150 -0.54 6.81 -3.18
N ILE A 151 -1.34 7.77 -3.61
CA ILE A 151 -1.96 7.75 -4.94
C ILE A 151 -1.03 8.50 -5.90
N SER A 152 -0.59 7.81 -6.96
CA SER A 152 0.02 8.48 -8.10
C SER A 152 -1.07 9.22 -8.88
N LEU A 153 -1.15 10.53 -8.74
CA LEU A 153 -2.07 11.39 -9.50
C LEU A 153 -1.68 11.51 -10.98
N LEU A 154 -0.69 10.74 -11.44
CA LEU A 154 -0.25 10.70 -12.85
C LEU A 154 -1.33 10.18 -13.81
N LEU A 155 -2.49 9.80 -13.30
CA LEU A 155 -3.61 9.28 -14.09
C LEU A 155 -4.28 10.36 -14.96
N PHE A 156 -4.05 11.65 -14.70
CA PHE A 156 -4.76 12.75 -15.35
C PHE A 156 -3.86 13.83 -15.98
N MET A 157 -2.63 13.51 -16.37
CA MET A 157 -1.92 14.43 -17.24
C MET A 157 -2.45 14.34 -18.67
N VAL A 158 -3.52 15.09 -18.93
CA VAL A 158 -3.86 15.51 -20.28
C VAL A 158 -2.70 16.39 -20.78
N TYR A 159 -1.89 15.82 -21.64
CA TYR A 159 -0.78 16.52 -22.25
C TYR A 159 -1.30 17.49 -23.30
N HIS A 160 -1.42 18.76 -22.96
CA HIS A 160 -1.40 19.86 -23.91
C HIS A 160 0.05 20.25 -24.14
N GLY A 161 0.48 20.18 -25.39
CA GLY A 161 1.82 20.35 -25.91
C GLY A 161 2.80 21.22 -25.11
N SER A 162 4.01 20.68 -24.99
CA SER A 162 5.23 21.35 -24.54
C SER A 162 5.18 22.01 -23.15
N ILE A 163 5.64 21.27 -22.14
CA ILE A 163 6.59 21.70 -21.11
C ILE A 163 6.74 20.53 -20.13
N TRP A 164 7.92 19.91 -20.09
CA TRP A 164 8.35 19.06 -19.02
C TRP A 164 8.62 19.92 -17.79
N SER A 165 7.71 19.96 -16.83
CA SER A 165 8.06 20.34 -15.47
C SER A 165 7.82 19.14 -14.56
N HIS A 166 8.89 18.63 -14.01
CA HIS A 166 8.87 17.61 -12.98
C HIS A 166 8.33 18.26 -11.70
N HIS A 167 7.02 18.31 -11.55
CA HIS A 167 6.41 18.61 -10.26
C HIS A 167 5.98 17.30 -9.60
N TRP A 168 6.86 16.76 -8.80
CA TRP A 168 6.50 15.82 -7.75
C TRP A 168 5.74 16.61 -6.68
N THR A 169 4.44 16.65 -6.79
CA THR A 169 3.64 17.22 -5.70
C THR A 169 3.48 16.16 -4.62
N TYR A 170 4.34 16.24 -3.63
CA TYR A 170 4.16 15.59 -2.34
C TYR A 170 2.97 16.27 -1.67
N ILE A 171 1.76 15.72 -1.79
CA ILE A 171 0.65 16.12 -0.94
C ILE A 171 0.79 15.38 0.38
N GLY A 172 1.69 15.86 1.22
CA GLY A 172 1.68 15.60 2.64
C GLY A 172 0.56 16.44 3.27
N SER A 173 -0.68 16.00 3.19
CA SER A 173 -1.77 16.70 3.84
C SER A 173 -1.76 16.41 5.34
N ARG A 174 -1.10 17.25 6.12
CA ARG A 174 -1.49 17.47 7.52
C ARG A 174 -2.86 18.13 7.47
N GLY A 175 -3.95 17.40 7.56
CA GLY A 175 -5.24 18.03 7.82
C GLY A 175 -6.50 17.47 7.21
N ILE A 176 -6.46 16.51 6.28
CA ILE A 176 -7.68 16.02 5.62
C ILE A 176 -8.24 14.73 6.27
N PHE A 177 -7.54 14.09 7.21
CA PHE A 177 -7.94 12.79 7.76
C PHE A 177 -8.68 12.85 9.10
N LYS A 178 -9.26 13.99 9.49
CA LYS A 178 -10.02 14.07 10.76
C LYS A 178 -11.48 13.65 10.66
N GLU A 179 -12.02 13.37 9.46
CA GLU A 179 -13.47 13.18 9.28
C GLU A 179 -13.91 11.84 8.69
N ILE A 180 -13.06 10.83 8.60
CA ILE A 180 -13.46 9.53 8.01
C ILE A 180 -13.39 8.36 9.00
N VAL A 181 -13.21 8.61 10.28
CA VAL A 181 -13.29 7.54 11.30
C VAL A 181 -14.38 7.87 12.30
#